data_3c7d41d06e7afd76c253eeed54ccdaaf
#
_entry.id   3c7d41d06e7afd76c253eeed54ccdaaf
#
_cell.length_a   1.000
_cell.length_b   1.000
_cell.length_c   1.000
_cell.angle_alpha   90.00
_cell.angle_beta   90.00
_cell.angle_gamma   90.00
#
_symmetry.space_group_name_H-M   'P 1'
#
loop_
_entity.id
_entity.type
_entity.pdbx_description
1 polymer ?
#
loop_
_entity_poly.entity_id
_entity_poly.type
_entity_poly.pdbx_seq_one_letter_code
_entity_poly.pdbx_strand_id
1 'polypeptide(L)'
;MTNLKPNFTDVDGRKIVTRIVEHKDFEYLSVELLNEEDGTTEVLMRLNMYDAKKMDNACEVFLQHTVAKNFGNFSGDLSPTKRADLFHDDDV
;
A
#
# COMPACT_ATOMS: atom_id res chain seq x y z
N MET A 1 -6.61 24.56 2.81
CA MET A 1 -6.73 23.86 1.60
C MET A 1 -5.57 22.90 1.36
N THR A 2 -5.85 21.74 1.00
CA THR A 2 -4.79 20.76 0.85
C THR A 2 -4.78 20.18 -0.55
N ASN A 3 -3.57 19.89 -1.03
CA ASN A 3 -3.38 19.22 -2.30
C ASN A 3 -2.95 17.78 -2.11
N LEU A 4 -3.20 17.24 -0.94
CA LEU A 4 -2.82 15.86 -0.69
C LEU A 4 -3.60 14.92 -1.60
N LYS A 5 -2.86 14.01 -2.21
CA LYS A 5 -3.44 12.96 -3.02
C LYS A 5 -3.22 11.64 -2.30
N PRO A 6 -4.21 10.77 -2.28
CA PRO A 6 -4.01 9.48 -1.65
C PRO A 6 -2.99 8.65 -2.43
N ASN A 7 -2.18 7.90 -1.70
CA ASN A 7 -1.27 6.95 -2.31
C ASN A 7 -2.05 5.77 -2.87
N PHE A 8 -3.11 5.40 -2.17
CA PHE A 8 -3.98 4.32 -2.63
C PHE A 8 -5.30 4.39 -1.87
N THR A 9 -6.26 3.64 -2.36
CA THR A 9 -7.55 3.48 -1.70
C THR A 9 -7.64 2.03 -1.26
N ASP A 10 -7.98 1.80 0.01
CA ASP A 10 -8.05 0.44 0.50
C ASP A 10 -9.35 -0.24 0.07
N VAL A 11 -9.53 -1.49 0.49
CA VAL A 11 -10.69 -2.29 0.06
C VAL A 11 -12.01 -1.71 0.57
N ASP A 12 -11.95 -0.91 1.62
CA ASP A 12 -13.14 -0.28 2.17
C ASP A 12 -13.41 1.11 1.60
N GLY A 13 -12.62 1.52 0.62
CA GLY A 13 -12.79 2.81 -0.02
C GLY A 13 -12.14 3.95 0.70
N ARG A 14 -11.30 3.68 1.69
CA ARG A 14 -10.64 4.73 2.45
C ARG A 14 -9.42 5.22 1.70
N LYS A 15 -9.23 6.53 1.70
CA LYS A 15 -8.10 7.14 1.00
C LYS A 15 -6.91 7.19 1.95
N ILE A 16 -5.82 6.58 1.56
CA ILE A 16 -4.65 6.43 2.41
C ILE A 16 -3.51 7.28 1.87
N VAL A 17 -2.90 8.05 2.76
CA VAL A 17 -1.76 8.90 2.45
C VAL A 17 -0.59 8.44 3.31
N THR A 18 0.59 8.38 2.73
CA THR A 18 1.80 8.09 3.48
C THR A 18 2.75 9.28 3.39
N ARG A 19 3.43 9.56 4.48
CA ARG A 19 4.39 10.65 4.53
C ARG A 19 5.58 10.25 5.38
N ILE A 20 6.74 10.78 5.01
CA ILE A 20 7.93 10.63 5.83
C ILE A 20 7.95 11.83 6.77
N VAL A 21 7.96 11.55 8.06
CA VAL A 21 7.93 12.59 9.08
C VAL A 21 9.21 12.53 9.88
N GLU A 22 9.83 13.68 10.03
CA GLU A 22 11.03 13.80 10.83
C GLU A 22 10.67 14.20 12.25
N HIS A 23 11.20 13.48 13.22
CA HIS A 23 10.95 13.78 14.61
C HIS A 23 12.25 13.63 15.38
N LYS A 24 12.76 14.75 15.89
CA LYS A 24 14.05 14.79 16.58
C LYS A 24 15.12 14.22 15.68
N ASP A 25 15.70 13.11 16.06
CA ASP A 25 16.84 12.56 15.32
C ASP A 25 16.46 11.41 14.41
N PHE A 26 15.18 11.11 14.28
CA PHE A 26 14.79 10.04 13.38
C PHE A 26 13.64 10.43 12.50
N GLU A 27 13.51 9.63 11.43
CA GLU A 27 12.37 9.72 10.55
C GLU A 27 11.51 8.49 10.73
N TYR A 28 10.21 8.66 10.46
CA TYR A 28 9.31 7.51 10.42
C TYR A 28 8.29 7.71 9.32
N LEU A 29 7.68 6.61 8.95
CA LEU A 29 6.62 6.63 7.94
C LEU A 29 5.28 6.77 8.65
N SER A 30 4.53 7.78 8.28
CA SER A 30 3.20 8.00 8.82
C SER A 30 2.18 7.53 7.79
N VAL A 31 1.30 6.63 8.20
CA VAL A 31 0.21 6.15 7.34
C VAL A 31 -1.06 6.79 7.86
N GLU A 32 -1.73 7.54 7.01
CA GLU A 32 -2.82 8.42 7.45
C GLU A 32 -4.05 8.23 6.59
N LEU A 33 -5.19 8.42 7.22
CA LEU A 33 -6.47 8.40 6.54
C LEU A 33 -6.81 9.82 6.12
N LEU A 34 -7.05 10.01 4.83
CA LEU A 34 -7.40 11.34 4.31
C LEU A 34 -8.90 11.53 4.35
N ASN A 35 -9.32 12.64 4.95
CA ASN A 35 -10.70 13.08 4.88
C ASN A 35 -10.79 14.10 3.76
N GLU A 36 -11.39 13.69 2.65
CA GLU A 36 -11.43 14.54 1.47
C GLU A 36 -12.35 15.73 1.64
N GLU A 37 -13.29 15.67 2.55
CA GLU A 37 -14.22 16.76 2.73
C GLU A 37 -13.56 17.99 3.31
N ASP A 38 -12.68 17.81 4.27
CA ASP A 38 -12.03 18.95 4.90
C ASP A 38 -10.51 18.96 4.70
N GLY A 39 -9.99 17.97 4.01
CA GLY A 39 -8.55 17.91 3.72
C GLY A 39 -7.67 17.53 4.89
N THR A 40 -8.26 17.09 5.99
CA THR A 40 -7.48 16.67 7.15
C THR A 40 -7.08 15.21 7.05
N THR A 41 -6.13 14.82 7.86
CA THR A 41 -5.70 13.42 7.93
C THR A 41 -5.73 12.96 9.37
N GLU A 42 -5.94 11.66 9.52
CA GLU A 42 -5.90 11.01 10.82
C GLU A 42 -4.82 9.94 10.76
N VAL A 43 -3.90 9.96 11.72
CA VAL A 43 -2.80 8.99 11.73
C VAL A 43 -3.36 7.62 12.09
N LEU A 44 -3.12 6.66 11.23
CA LEU A 44 -3.51 5.27 11.47
C LEU A 44 -2.37 4.50 12.12
N MET A 45 -1.15 4.73 11.67
CA MET A 45 0.01 4.07 12.24
C MET A 45 1.26 4.84 11.88
N ARG A 46 2.29 4.63 12.68
CA ARG A 46 3.61 5.18 12.45
C ARG A 46 4.62 4.06 12.49
N LEU A 47 5.46 4.00 11.50
CA LEU A 47 6.39 2.89 11.34
C LEU A 47 7.81 3.42 11.34
N ASN A 48 8.67 2.81 12.15
CA ASN A 48 10.09 3.08 12.04
C ASN A 48 10.65 2.20 10.93
N MET A 49 11.96 2.27 10.72
CA MET A 49 12.60 1.54 9.64
C MET A 49 12.36 0.03 9.76
N TYR A 50 12.44 -0.50 10.96
CA TYR A 50 12.26 -1.93 11.18
C TYR A 50 10.80 -2.34 10.96
N ASP A 51 9.88 -1.53 11.43
CA ASP A 51 8.47 -1.80 11.24
C ASP A 51 8.10 -1.73 9.77
N ALA A 52 8.65 -0.76 9.06
CA ALA A 52 8.40 -0.62 7.63
C ALA A 52 8.93 -1.85 6.89
N LYS A 53 10.08 -2.36 7.30
CA LYS A 53 10.64 -3.54 6.68
C LYS A 53 9.74 -4.76 6.90
N LYS A 54 9.21 -4.89 8.11
CA LYS A 54 8.30 -5.98 8.42
C LYS A 54 7.01 -5.87 7.63
N MET A 55 6.50 -4.66 7.48
CA MET A 55 5.29 -4.44 6.68
C MET A 55 5.56 -4.78 5.21
N ASP A 56 6.72 -4.38 4.72
CA ASP A 56 7.12 -4.69 3.36
C ASP A 56 7.14 -6.21 3.15
N ASN A 57 7.72 -6.94 4.10
CA ASN A 57 7.74 -8.40 4.02
C ASN A 57 6.33 -8.98 4.04
N ALA A 58 5.47 -8.44 4.87
CA ALA A 58 4.08 -8.92 4.95
C ALA A 58 3.36 -8.69 3.62
N CYS A 59 3.58 -7.53 3.02
CA CYS A 59 3.00 -7.24 1.72
C CYS A 59 3.52 -8.22 0.66
N GLU A 60 4.81 -8.49 0.71
CA GLU A 60 5.41 -9.39 -0.27
C GLU A 60 4.87 -10.81 -0.13
N VAL A 61 4.74 -11.28 1.11
CA VAL A 61 4.17 -12.60 1.36
C VAL A 61 2.74 -12.67 0.86
N PHE A 62 1.96 -11.63 1.11
CA PHE A 62 0.59 -11.58 0.65
C PHE A 62 0.51 -11.61 -0.88
N LEU A 63 1.37 -10.82 -1.53
CA LEU A 63 1.37 -10.77 -2.99
C LEU A 63 1.77 -12.12 -3.57
N GLN A 64 2.76 -12.77 -2.99
CA GLN A 64 3.16 -14.09 -3.46
C GLN A 64 2.05 -15.11 -3.27
N HIS A 65 1.37 -15.04 -2.14
CA HIS A 65 0.25 -15.95 -1.87
C HIS A 65 -0.86 -15.75 -2.90
N THR A 66 -1.20 -14.49 -3.19
CA THR A 66 -2.26 -14.18 -4.13
C THR A 66 -1.89 -14.63 -5.54
N VAL A 67 -0.65 -14.39 -5.93
CA VAL A 67 -0.17 -14.78 -7.24
C VAL A 67 -0.22 -16.30 -7.39
N ALA A 68 0.30 -17.02 -6.39
CA ALA A 68 0.31 -18.49 -6.44
C ALA A 68 -1.11 -19.04 -6.52
N LYS A 69 -2.02 -18.46 -5.76
CA LYS A 69 -3.41 -18.91 -5.76
C LYS A 69 -4.04 -18.69 -7.13
N ASN A 70 -3.83 -17.52 -7.71
CA ASN A 70 -4.43 -17.21 -9.00
C ASN A 70 -3.80 -18.01 -10.12
N PHE A 71 -2.50 -18.17 -10.09
CA PHE A 71 -1.80 -18.89 -11.16
C PHE A 71 -2.06 -20.39 -11.08
N GLY A 72 -2.25 -20.91 -9.87
CA GLY A 72 -2.56 -22.30 -9.72
C GLY A 72 -3.85 -22.68 -10.41
N ASN A 73 -4.79 -21.75 -10.48
CA ASN A 73 -6.08 -21.99 -11.10
C ASN A 73 -6.02 -21.95 -12.62
N PHE A 74 -4.93 -21.48 -13.17
CA PHE A 74 -4.79 -21.35 -14.61
C PHE A 74 -3.85 -22.39 -15.20
N SER A 75 -3.53 -23.41 -14.43
CA SER A 75 -2.71 -24.50 -14.91
C SER A 75 -1.33 -24.05 -15.41
N GLY A 76 -0.85 -22.96 -14.88
CA GLY A 76 0.47 -22.49 -15.21
C GLY A 76 0.61 -21.89 -16.59
N ASP A 77 -0.47 -21.54 -17.22
CA ASP A 77 -0.46 -21.05 -18.58
C ASP A 77 -0.49 -19.53 -18.68
N LEU A 78 -0.05 -18.84 -17.66
CA LEU A 78 -0.09 -17.40 -17.67
C LEU A 78 1.15 -16.84 -18.34
N SER A 79 0.90 -15.98 -19.34
CA SER A 79 1.98 -15.29 -20.00
C SER A 79 2.53 -14.18 -19.09
N PRO A 80 3.75 -13.72 -19.36
CA PRO A 80 4.27 -12.59 -18.61
C PRO A 80 3.37 -11.35 -18.66
N THR A 81 2.68 -11.16 -19.77
CA THR A 81 1.78 -10.03 -19.90
C THR A 81 0.63 -10.12 -18.91
N LYS A 82 0.04 -11.30 -18.78
CA LYS A 82 -1.04 -11.48 -17.83
C LYS A 82 -0.57 -11.32 -16.40
N ARG A 83 0.66 -11.73 -16.14
CA ARG A 83 1.23 -11.55 -14.80
C ARG A 83 1.39 -10.06 -14.50
N ALA A 84 1.83 -9.31 -15.49
CA ALA A 84 1.96 -7.87 -15.33
C ALA A 84 0.60 -7.24 -15.06
N ASP A 85 -0.44 -7.70 -15.74
CA ASP A 85 -1.77 -7.18 -15.52
C ASP A 85 -2.27 -7.41 -14.12
N LEU A 86 -1.94 -8.57 -13.55
CA LEU A 86 -2.35 -8.86 -12.19
C LEU A 86 -1.73 -7.91 -11.18
N PHE A 87 -0.49 -7.52 -11.43
CA PHE A 87 0.19 -6.60 -10.53
C PHE A 87 -0.15 -5.15 -10.83
N HIS A 88 -0.70 -4.92 -11.98
CA HIS A 88 -0.94 -3.56 -12.46
C HIS A 88 -2.19 -2.96 -11.87
N ASP A 89 -3.07 -3.76 -11.36
CA ASP A 89 -4.34 -3.30 -10.83
C ASP A 89 -4.18 -2.42 -9.62
N ASP A 90 -3.05 -2.48 -9.00
CA ASP A 90 -2.84 -1.73 -7.76
C ASP A 90 -2.59 -0.26 -8.00
N ASP A 91 -2.49 0.12 -9.24
CA ASP A 91 -2.14 1.49 -9.56
C ASP A 91 -3.30 2.44 -9.54
N VAL A 92 -4.41 1.95 -9.22
CA VAL A 92 -5.59 2.81 -9.19
C VAL A 92 -5.58 3.75 -8.03
#